data_4da872966dfac58c8be1b4eb9a25c80e
#
_entry.id   4da872966dfac58c8be1b4eb9a25c80e
#
_cell.length_a   1.000
_cell.length_b   1.000
_cell.length_c   1.000
_cell.angle_alpha   90.00
_cell.angle_beta   90.00
_cell.angle_gamma   90.00
#
_symmetry.space_group_name_H-M   'P 1'
#
loop_
_entity.id
_entity.type
_entity.pdbx_description
1 polymer ?
#
loop_
_entity_poly.entity_id
_entity_poly.type
_entity_poly.pdbx_seq_one_letter_code
_entity_poly.pdbx_strand_id
1 'polypeptide(L)'
;FPTRRSSDLHQESHSPDIVLPLLEMAVSEFRDAARCLETQDVDAAREIRLRDKKLDKAHRKALALLVSPEREDSPSLNVNLLFIIRSLERIGDIAKTIAATVVFLKEATDIRHGKER
;
A
#
# COMPACT_ATOMS: atom_id res chain seq x y z
N PHE A 1 3.76 -20.14 -32.56
CA PHE A 1 3.19 -19.73 -31.26
C PHE A 1 1.99 -18.85 -31.52
N PRO A 2 0.82 -19.23 -31.02
CA PRO A 2 -0.36 -18.43 -31.29
C PRO A 2 -0.26 -17.10 -30.55
N THR A 3 -0.43 -16.04 -31.32
CA THR A 3 -0.53 -14.72 -30.72
C THR A 3 -1.84 -14.63 -29.94
N ARG A 4 -1.81 -13.95 -28.82
CA ARG A 4 -3.01 -13.74 -28.04
C ARG A 4 -4.02 -12.92 -28.81
N ARG A 5 -5.26 -13.34 -28.74
CA ARG A 5 -6.34 -12.58 -29.32
C ARG A 5 -6.60 -11.33 -28.49
N SER A 6 -7.19 -10.34 -29.11
CA SER A 6 -7.59 -9.12 -28.38
C SER A 6 -8.51 -9.42 -27.22
N SER A 7 -9.38 -10.41 -27.37
CA SER A 7 -10.29 -10.82 -26.29
C SER A 7 -9.54 -11.41 -25.11
N ASP A 8 -8.50 -12.20 -25.36
CA ASP A 8 -7.69 -12.81 -24.31
C ASP A 8 -6.90 -11.74 -23.55
N LEU A 9 -6.30 -10.79 -24.28
CA LEU A 9 -5.60 -9.67 -23.69
C LEU A 9 -6.54 -8.80 -22.88
N HIS A 10 -7.76 -8.62 -23.37
CA HIS A 10 -8.76 -7.82 -22.68
C HIS A 10 -9.21 -8.47 -21.38
N GLN A 11 -9.41 -9.79 -21.38
CA GLN A 11 -9.76 -10.53 -20.18
C GLN A 11 -8.64 -10.50 -19.15
N GLU A 12 -7.40 -10.61 -19.59
CA GLU A 12 -6.26 -10.57 -18.69
C GLU A 12 -6.03 -9.19 -18.11
N SER A 13 -6.47 -8.12 -18.79
CA SER A 13 -6.34 -6.77 -18.27
C SER A 13 -7.19 -6.54 -17.02
N HIS A 14 -8.19 -7.39 -16.76
CA HIS A 14 -8.99 -7.31 -15.54
C HIS A 14 -8.20 -7.74 -14.30
N SER A 15 -7.20 -8.60 -14.46
CA SER A 15 -6.40 -9.08 -13.35
C SER A 15 -5.52 -7.99 -12.74
N PRO A 16 -4.79 -7.19 -13.54
CA PRO A 16 -4.07 -6.05 -13.02
C PRO A 16 -4.97 -5.00 -12.39
N ASP A 17 -6.21 -4.88 -12.87
CA ASP A 17 -7.16 -3.87 -12.37
C ASP A 17 -7.47 -4.05 -10.88
N ILE A 18 -7.29 -5.26 -10.34
CA ILE A 18 -7.47 -5.50 -8.91
C ILE A 18 -6.34 -4.87 -8.11
N VAL A 19 -5.11 -4.99 -8.60
CA VAL A 19 -3.93 -4.61 -7.84
C VAL A 19 -3.43 -3.21 -8.14
N LEU A 20 -3.72 -2.65 -9.33
CA LEU A 20 -3.20 -1.34 -9.70
C LEU A 20 -3.60 -0.22 -8.76
N PRO A 21 -4.88 -0.07 -8.38
CA PRO A 21 -5.25 0.97 -7.41
C PRO A 21 -4.54 0.79 -6.07
N LEU A 22 -4.42 -0.44 -5.63
CA LEU A 22 -3.76 -0.78 -4.38
C LEU A 22 -2.26 -0.45 -4.45
N LEU A 23 -1.63 -0.76 -5.58
CA LEU A 23 -0.23 -0.44 -5.84
C LEU A 23 0.00 1.07 -5.76
N GLU A 24 -0.83 1.85 -6.43
CA GLU A 24 -0.71 3.30 -6.43
C GLU A 24 -0.83 3.88 -5.03
N MET A 25 -1.78 3.40 -4.25
CA MET A 25 -1.98 3.84 -2.87
C MET A 25 -0.79 3.49 -2.00
N ALA A 26 -0.29 2.26 -2.09
CA ALA A 26 0.83 1.78 -1.28
C ALA A 26 2.12 2.54 -1.61
N VAL A 27 2.41 2.74 -2.90
CA VAL A 27 3.60 3.45 -3.35
C VAL A 27 3.55 4.91 -2.91
N SER A 28 2.39 5.56 -3.08
CA SER A 28 2.19 6.94 -2.65
C SER A 28 2.42 7.10 -1.16
N GLU A 29 1.86 6.19 -0.37
CA GLU A 29 2.00 6.22 1.09
C GLU A 29 3.46 6.02 1.50
N PHE A 30 4.14 5.06 0.88
CA PHE A 30 5.55 4.80 1.17
C PHE A 30 6.44 6.00 0.79
N ARG A 31 6.19 6.60 -0.38
CA ARG A 31 6.95 7.76 -0.83
C ARG A 31 6.78 8.94 0.12
N ASP A 32 5.55 9.18 0.57
CA ASP A 32 5.27 10.26 1.50
C ASP A 32 5.90 10.00 2.86
N ALA A 33 5.91 8.75 3.31
CA ALA A 33 6.56 8.37 4.56
C ALA A 33 8.07 8.60 4.49
N ALA A 34 8.70 8.23 3.38
CA ALA A 34 10.13 8.47 3.16
C ALA A 34 10.44 9.96 3.21
N ARG A 35 9.59 10.77 2.60
CA ARG A 35 9.75 12.22 2.62
C ARG A 35 9.61 12.78 4.04
N CYS A 36 8.65 12.28 4.80
CA CYS A 36 8.46 12.68 6.20
C CYS A 36 9.69 12.37 7.05
N LEU A 37 10.31 11.23 6.82
CA LEU A 37 11.53 10.86 7.54
C LEU A 37 12.68 11.84 7.22
N GLU A 38 12.78 12.23 5.95
CA GLU A 38 13.79 13.17 5.51
C GLU A 38 13.56 14.58 6.06
N THR A 39 12.31 15.05 6.05
CA THR A 39 11.95 16.42 6.46
C THR A 39 11.56 16.54 7.92
N GLN A 40 11.30 15.43 8.61
CA GLN A 40 10.82 15.41 10.00
C GLN A 40 9.46 16.11 10.16
N ASP A 41 8.62 15.99 9.13
CA ASP A 41 7.28 16.60 9.12
C ASP A 41 6.28 15.72 9.87
N VAL A 42 6.00 16.07 11.11
CA VAL A 42 5.11 15.31 12.00
C VAL A 42 3.66 15.34 11.52
N ASP A 43 3.21 16.48 11.03
CA ASP A 43 1.81 16.61 10.59
C ASP A 43 1.56 15.71 9.38
N ALA A 44 2.51 15.70 8.41
CA ALA A 44 2.42 14.82 7.26
C ALA A 44 2.49 13.35 7.70
N ALA A 45 3.33 13.04 8.70
CA ALA A 45 3.43 11.68 9.23
C ALA A 45 2.11 11.22 9.84
N ARG A 46 1.43 12.09 10.57
CA ARG A 46 0.12 11.76 11.16
C ARG A 46 -0.93 11.53 10.08
N GLU A 47 -0.88 12.30 9.01
CA GLU A 47 -1.79 12.11 7.87
C GLU A 47 -1.60 10.75 7.20
N ILE A 48 -0.37 10.28 7.11
CA ILE A 48 -0.08 8.96 6.54
C ILE A 48 -0.77 7.88 7.37
N ARG A 49 -0.72 7.98 8.68
CA ARG A 49 -1.38 7.01 9.56
C ARG A 49 -2.89 7.01 9.39
N LEU A 50 -3.49 8.17 9.19
CA LEU A 50 -4.92 8.28 8.93
C LEU A 50 -5.28 7.72 7.56
N ARG A 51 -4.45 7.98 6.56
CA ARG A 51 -4.64 7.50 5.19
C ARG A 51 -4.56 5.99 5.09
N ASP A 52 -3.84 5.35 5.98
CA ASP A 52 -3.66 3.91 6.00
C ASP A 52 -5.00 3.17 6.14
N LYS A 53 -5.99 3.77 6.73
CA LYS A 53 -7.33 3.18 6.82
C LYS A 53 -7.95 2.97 5.45
N LYS A 54 -7.69 3.89 4.52
CA LYS A 54 -8.16 3.76 3.14
C LYS A 54 -7.42 2.65 2.42
N LEU A 55 -6.13 2.50 2.67
CA LEU A 55 -5.33 1.42 2.10
C LEU A 55 -5.82 0.06 2.63
N ASP A 56 -6.09 -0.05 3.92
CA ASP A 56 -6.64 -1.27 4.51
C ASP A 56 -7.97 -1.65 3.87
N LYS A 57 -8.84 -0.67 3.65
CA LYS A 57 -10.13 -0.91 3.01
C LYS A 57 -9.95 -1.38 1.57
N ALA A 58 -9.04 -0.74 0.83
CA ALA A 58 -8.73 -1.13 -0.55
C ALA A 58 -8.14 -2.54 -0.59
N HIS A 59 -7.30 -2.88 0.38
CA HIS A 59 -6.72 -4.21 0.51
C HIS A 59 -7.80 -5.27 0.71
N ARG A 60 -8.73 -5.05 1.64
CA ARG A 60 -9.83 -5.98 1.88
C ARG A 60 -10.71 -6.13 0.63
N LYS A 61 -10.95 -5.04 -0.07
CA LYS A 61 -11.74 -5.07 -1.30
C LYS A 61 -11.04 -5.90 -2.38
N ALA A 62 -9.73 -5.72 -2.52
CA ALA A 62 -8.94 -6.48 -3.49
C ALA A 62 -9.00 -7.97 -3.19
N LEU A 63 -8.87 -8.36 -1.91
CA LEU A 63 -8.97 -9.77 -1.51
C LEU A 63 -10.36 -10.33 -1.81
N ALA A 64 -11.41 -9.58 -1.54
CA ALA A 64 -12.77 -10.01 -1.82
C ALA A 64 -13.00 -10.21 -3.31
N LEU A 65 -12.48 -9.32 -4.14
CA LEU A 65 -12.58 -9.45 -5.59
C LEU A 65 -11.82 -10.67 -6.09
N LEU A 66 -10.66 -10.94 -5.51
CA LEU A 66 -9.83 -12.08 -5.92
C LEU A 66 -10.54 -13.42 -5.74
N VAL A 67 -11.34 -13.56 -4.69
CA VAL A 67 -12.05 -14.81 -4.40
C VAL A 67 -13.47 -14.81 -4.95
N SER A 68 -13.86 -13.80 -5.70
CA SER A 68 -15.20 -13.71 -6.28
C SER A 68 -15.43 -14.85 -7.27
N PRO A 69 -16.57 -15.56 -7.20
CA PRO A 69 -16.85 -16.67 -8.11
C PRO A 69 -17.06 -16.24 -9.56
N GLU A 70 -17.24 -14.95 -9.82
CA GLU A 70 -17.39 -14.41 -11.17
C GLU A 70 -16.05 -14.32 -11.90
N ARG A 71 -14.94 -14.45 -11.21
CA ARG A 71 -13.63 -14.40 -11.82
C ARG A 71 -13.26 -15.79 -12.37
N GLU A 72 -12.78 -15.79 -13.59
CA GLU A 72 -12.40 -17.02 -14.28
C GLU A 72 -10.88 -17.14 -14.47
N ASP A 73 -10.12 -16.51 -13.61
CA ASP A 73 -8.67 -16.56 -13.66
C ASP A 73 -8.15 -17.93 -13.23
N SER A 74 -6.99 -18.31 -13.78
CA SER A 74 -6.35 -19.55 -13.38
C SER A 74 -5.96 -19.52 -11.90
N PRO A 75 -5.90 -20.69 -11.26
CA PRO A 75 -5.42 -20.75 -9.86
C PRO A 75 -4.02 -20.19 -9.69
N SER A 76 -3.13 -20.41 -10.66
CA SER A 76 -1.76 -19.86 -10.61
C SER A 76 -1.76 -18.34 -10.59
N LEU A 77 -2.59 -17.72 -11.42
CA LEU A 77 -2.71 -16.27 -11.47
C LEU A 77 -3.26 -15.73 -10.15
N ASN A 78 -4.28 -16.40 -9.61
CA ASN A 78 -4.87 -16.00 -8.33
C ASN A 78 -3.87 -16.05 -7.18
N VAL A 79 -3.03 -17.08 -7.14
CA VAL A 79 -1.98 -17.17 -6.13
C VAL A 79 -0.97 -16.03 -6.27
N ASN A 80 -0.56 -15.74 -7.51
CA ASN A 80 0.38 -14.64 -7.76
C ASN A 80 -0.21 -13.28 -7.38
N LEU A 81 -1.49 -13.06 -7.71
CA LEU A 81 -2.16 -11.83 -7.31
C LEU A 81 -2.28 -11.70 -5.80
N LEU A 82 -2.53 -12.81 -5.10
CA LEU A 82 -2.57 -12.82 -3.65
C LEU A 82 -1.23 -12.40 -3.05
N PHE A 83 -0.12 -12.91 -3.59
CA PHE A 83 1.21 -12.51 -3.14
C PHE A 83 1.46 -11.02 -3.37
N ILE A 84 1.03 -10.49 -4.51
CA ILE A 84 1.17 -9.06 -4.79
C ILE A 84 0.35 -8.25 -3.77
N ILE A 85 -0.90 -8.62 -3.55
CA ILE A 85 -1.78 -7.93 -2.61
C ILE A 85 -1.15 -7.92 -1.21
N ARG A 86 -0.64 -9.05 -0.76
CA ARG A 86 0.02 -9.17 0.54
C ARG A 86 1.29 -8.32 0.62
N SER A 87 2.06 -8.29 -0.46
CA SER A 87 3.27 -7.47 -0.51
C SER A 87 2.95 -5.98 -0.42
N LEU A 88 1.87 -5.56 -1.05
CA LEU A 88 1.42 -4.16 -1.00
C LEU A 88 0.93 -3.78 0.39
N GLU A 89 0.28 -4.70 1.10
CA GLU A 89 -0.07 -4.49 2.50
C GLU A 89 1.16 -4.25 3.35
N ARG A 90 2.23 -5.04 3.13
CA ARG A 90 3.50 -4.88 3.83
C ARG A 90 4.12 -3.51 3.58
N ILE A 91 4.06 -3.04 2.35
CA ILE A 91 4.57 -1.72 1.99
C ILE A 91 3.83 -0.64 2.79
N GLY A 92 2.51 -0.76 2.89
CA GLY A 92 1.71 0.16 3.70
C GLY A 92 2.09 0.09 5.18
N ASP A 93 2.29 -1.09 5.72
CA ASP A 93 2.71 -1.26 7.12
C ASP A 93 4.08 -0.64 7.37
N ILE A 94 5.01 -0.79 6.42
CA ILE A 94 6.33 -0.18 6.52
C ILE A 94 6.19 1.35 6.51
N ALA A 95 5.38 1.89 5.62
CA ALA A 95 5.14 3.33 5.54
C ALA A 95 4.58 3.86 6.87
N LYS A 96 3.63 3.14 7.45
CA LYS A 96 3.03 3.49 8.72
C LYS A 96 4.06 3.46 9.86
N THR A 97 4.95 2.48 9.85
CA THR A 97 6.02 2.36 10.83
C THR A 97 7.00 3.53 10.71
N ILE A 98 7.36 3.90 9.48
CA ILE A 98 8.22 5.07 9.24
C ILE A 98 7.56 6.33 9.79
N ALA A 99 6.29 6.53 9.48
CA ALA A 99 5.54 7.69 9.96
C ALA A 99 5.48 7.75 11.49
N ALA A 100 5.22 6.62 12.14
CA ALA A 100 5.20 6.53 13.60
C ALA A 100 6.59 6.87 14.19
N THR A 101 7.65 6.41 13.52
CA THR A 101 9.02 6.69 13.94
C THR A 101 9.32 8.20 13.85
N VAL A 102 8.86 8.86 12.81
CA VAL A 102 9.03 10.32 12.66
C VAL A 102 8.40 11.06 13.83
N VAL A 103 7.18 10.69 14.19
CA VAL A 103 6.48 11.29 15.33
C VAL A 103 7.26 11.03 16.62
N PHE A 104 7.68 9.80 16.83
CA PHE A 104 8.44 9.43 18.03
C PHE A 104 9.76 10.21 18.15
N LEU A 105 10.51 10.33 17.07
CA LEU A 105 11.78 11.04 17.07
C LEU A 105 11.58 12.53 17.38
N LYS A 106 10.54 13.12 16.83
CA LYS A 106 10.25 14.53 17.07
C LYS A 106 9.85 14.77 18.53
N GLU A 107 9.01 13.93 19.09
CA GLU A 107 8.60 14.01 20.48
C GLU A 107 9.78 13.82 21.43
N ALA A 108 10.65 12.89 21.15
CA ALA A 108 11.86 12.65 21.94
C ALA A 108 12.79 13.86 21.91
N THR A 109 12.95 14.48 20.74
CA THR A 109 13.77 15.69 20.58
C THR A 109 13.18 16.85 21.40
N ASP A 110 11.88 17.04 21.33
CA ASP A 110 11.21 18.12 22.06
C ASP A 110 11.34 17.95 23.58
N ILE A 111 11.21 16.74 24.06
CA ILE A 111 11.40 16.44 25.49
C ILE A 111 12.82 16.73 25.93
N ARG A 112 13.81 16.35 25.10
CA ARG A 112 15.22 16.60 25.38
C ARG A 112 15.48 18.10 25.48
N HIS A 113 14.99 18.88 24.53
CA HIS A 113 15.15 20.33 24.53
C HIS A 113 14.45 20.97 25.71
N GLY A 114 13.29 20.47 26.09
CA GLY A 114 12.58 20.92 27.27
C GLY A 114 13.36 20.72 28.56
N LYS A 115 14.10 19.61 28.67
CA LYS A 115 14.93 19.32 29.84
C LYS A 115 16.19 20.19 29.93
N GLU A 116 16.69 20.64 28.81
CA GLU A 116 17.88 21.48 28.75
C GLU A 116 17.61 22.92 29.15
N ARG A 117 16.34 23.30 29.20
CA ARG A 117 15.92 24.61 29.65
C ARG A 117 15.71 24.63 31.14
#